data_4b5ad58666b7e139c0918237a41d017c
#
_entry.id   4b5ad58666b7e139c0918237a41d017c
#
_cell.length_a   1.000
_cell.length_b   1.000
_cell.length_c   1.000
_cell.angle_alpha   90.00
_cell.angle_beta   90.00
_cell.angle_gamma   90.00
#
_symmetry.space_group_name_H-M   'P 1'
#
loop_
_entity.id
_entity.type
_entity.pdbx_description
1 polymer ?
#
loop_
_entity_poly.entity_id
_entity_poly.type
_entity_poly.pdbx_seq_one_letter_code
_entity_poly.pdbx_strand_id
1 'polypeptide(L)'
;MCSATTSTRQYHRTGDGLICEHCLLEARKRLAGLINIHPYEDFAESLAAALDLREKETGLHSKRVASHTLILARHHYADTEMLREIYWGSLLHDIGKIGVPDSILLKPARLSDDEWMVMRQHPEQGSRLLEKIPLFSLAAKIVLCHEERYDGTGYPHALKGDAIPLSARLFAVIDTLDAMTFDRPYRKGLPFTTAK
;
A
#
# COMPACT_ATOMS: atom_id res chain seq x y z
N MET A 1 7.98 -24.86 -6.29
CA MET A 1 8.81 -24.15 -7.29
C MET A 1 7.99 -23.01 -7.86
N CYS A 2 8.50 -21.79 -7.84
CA CYS A 2 7.78 -20.61 -8.34
C CYS A 2 7.78 -20.66 -9.88
N SER A 3 6.60 -20.83 -10.51
CA SER A 3 6.43 -21.03 -11.96
C SER A 3 6.43 -19.77 -12.82
N ALA A 4 6.71 -18.60 -12.25
CA ALA A 4 6.69 -17.34 -13.00
C ALA A 4 8.04 -17.05 -13.68
N THR A 5 8.03 -17.00 -14.96
CA THR A 5 9.12 -16.50 -15.84
C THR A 5 9.09 -14.98 -15.85
N THR A 6 10.18 -14.28 -15.46
CA THR A 6 10.61 -13.02 -16.09
C THR A 6 11.75 -12.31 -15.36
N SER A 7 12.41 -11.43 -16.07
CA SER A 7 13.72 -10.84 -15.89
C SER A 7 13.86 -9.70 -14.86
N THR A 8 12.88 -9.47 -13.98
CA THR A 8 12.88 -8.36 -13.01
C THR A 8 12.63 -8.79 -11.56
N ARG A 9 12.91 -10.05 -11.22
CA ARG A 9 12.66 -10.53 -9.85
C ARG A 9 13.72 -10.03 -8.90
N GLN A 10 13.29 -9.35 -7.85
CA GLN A 10 14.13 -9.16 -6.68
C GLN A 10 14.16 -10.46 -5.87
N TYR A 11 15.37 -10.85 -5.43
CA TYR A 11 15.61 -12.02 -4.61
C TYR A 11 16.20 -11.58 -3.28
N HIS A 12 15.69 -12.16 -2.20
CA HIS A 12 16.21 -11.95 -0.86
C HIS A 12 17.04 -13.16 -0.43
N ARG A 13 18.19 -12.91 0.17
CA ARG A 13 19.06 -13.96 0.71
C ARG A 13 18.51 -14.42 2.06
N THR A 14 18.21 -15.71 2.18
CA THR A 14 17.88 -16.39 3.44
C THR A 14 19.02 -17.31 3.83
N GLY A 15 19.05 -17.82 5.08
CA GLY A 15 20.06 -18.77 5.52
C GLY A 15 20.16 -20.01 4.61
N ASP A 16 19.05 -20.41 4.00
CA ASP A 16 18.91 -21.63 3.18
C ASP A 16 18.89 -21.36 1.66
N GLY A 17 19.16 -20.12 1.21
CA GLY A 17 19.18 -19.80 -0.22
C GLY A 17 18.54 -18.47 -0.60
N LEU A 18 18.13 -18.37 -1.88
CA LEU A 18 17.46 -17.21 -2.44
C LEU A 18 15.95 -17.45 -2.54
N ILE A 19 15.17 -16.56 -1.97
CA ILE A 19 13.70 -16.55 -2.10
C ILE A 19 13.29 -15.35 -2.93
N CYS A 20 12.40 -15.52 -3.91
CA CYS A 20 11.88 -14.39 -4.65
C CYS A 20 10.90 -13.58 -3.78
N GLU A 21 10.85 -12.28 -4.02
CA GLU A 21 10.02 -11.35 -3.26
C GLU A 21 8.55 -11.80 -3.20
N HIS A 22 7.98 -12.23 -4.32
CA HIS A 22 6.60 -12.74 -4.35
C HIS A 22 6.40 -13.92 -3.39
N CYS A 23 7.30 -14.92 -3.39
CA CYS A 23 7.20 -16.05 -2.47
C CYS A 23 7.37 -15.62 -1.01
N LEU A 24 8.22 -14.61 -0.75
CA LEU A 24 8.39 -14.06 0.59
C LEU A 24 7.12 -13.36 1.07
N LEU A 25 6.46 -12.59 0.22
CA LEU A 25 5.20 -11.91 0.54
C LEU A 25 4.07 -12.91 0.81
N GLU A 26 3.96 -13.96 -0.01
CA GLU A 26 2.99 -15.04 0.22
C GLU A 26 3.26 -15.80 1.53
N ALA A 27 4.53 -16.08 1.84
CA ALA A 27 4.89 -16.68 3.13
C ALA A 27 4.51 -15.77 4.31
N ARG A 28 4.71 -14.47 4.19
CA ARG A 28 4.32 -13.47 5.22
C ARG A 28 2.82 -13.43 5.44
N LYS A 29 2.00 -13.47 4.38
CA LYS A 29 0.54 -13.59 4.50
C LYS A 29 0.13 -14.81 5.29
N ARG A 30 0.72 -15.98 4.98
CA ARG A 30 0.45 -17.24 5.69
C ARG A 30 0.82 -17.14 7.17
N LEU A 31 2.01 -16.61 7.48
CA LEU A 31 2.45 -16.40 8.86
C LEU A 31 1.57 -15.39 9.60
N ALA A 32 0.96 -14.45 8.88
CA ALA A 32 0.00 -13.51 9.44
C ALA A 32 -1.37 -14.13 9.76
N GLY A 33 -1.58 -15.42 9.48
CA GLY A 33 -2.84 -16.13 9.79
C GLY A 33 -3.97 -15.89 8.79
N LEU A 34 -3.68 -15.25 7.66
CA LEU A 34 -4.62 -15.12 6.53
C LEU A 34 -4.58 -16.39 5.66
N ILE A 35 -4.82 -17.56 6.31
CA ILE A 35 -4.70 -18.86 5.63
C ILE A 35 -5.92 -19.16 4.74
N ASN A 36 -7.07 -18.56 5.07
CA ASN A 36 -8.27 -18.71 4.24
C ASN A 36 -8.32 -17.61 3.19
N ILE A 37 -8.17 -17.99 1.93
CA ILE A 37 -8.36 -17.07 0.79
C ILE A 37 -9.81 -16.58 0.86
N HIS A 38 -9.97 -15.31 1.21
CA HIS A 38 -11.29 -14.69 1.18
C HIS A 38 -11.63 -14.39 -0.29
N PRO A 39 -12.87 -14.62 -0.75
CA PRO A 39 -13.25 -14.42 -2.17
C PRO A 39 -12.90 -13.03 -2.72
N TYR A 40 -12.83 -12.02 -1.85
CA TYR A 40 -12.48 -10.65 -2.22
C TYR A 40 -10.97 -10.37 -2.22
N GLU A 41 -10.12 -11.29 -1.79
CA GLU A 41 -8.67 -11.06 -1.76
C GLU A 41 -8.08 -11.01 -3.16
N ASP A 42 -8.39 -12.01 -4.00
CA ASP A 42 -7.97 -12.04 -5.39
C ASP A 42 -8.51 -10.84 -6.18
N PHE A 43 -9.74 -10.39 -5.85
CA PHE A 43 -10.33 -9.19 -6.43
C PHE A 43 -9.55 -7.93 -6.04
N ALA A 44 -9.26 -7.75 -4.76
CA ALA A 44 -8.49 -6.60 -4.27
C ALA A 44 -7.06 -6.59 -4.86
N GLU A 45 -6.41 -7.75 -4.94
CA GLU A 45 -5.10 -7.88 -5.57
C GLU A 45 -5.13 -7.56 -7.06
N SER A 46 -6.19 -7.96 -7.76
CA SER A 46 -6.37 -7.66 -9.19
C SER A 46 -6.58 -6.17 -9.43
N LEU A 47 -7.35 -5.49 -8.56
CA LEU A 47 -7.54 -4.03 -8.63
C LEU A 47 -6.21 -3.27 -8.39
N ALA A 48 -5.45 -3.67 -7.38
CA ALA A 48 -4.14 -3.07 -7.11
C ALA A 48 -3.19 -3.28 -8.30
N ALA A 49 -3.14 -4.50 -8.85
CA ALA A 49 -2.31 -4.81 -10.00
C ALA A 49 -2.72 -4.01 -11.25
N ALA A 50 -4.00 -3.75 -11.45
CA ALA A 50 -4.48 -2.93 -12.57
C ALA A 50 -4.02 -1.46 -12.44
N LEU A 51 -4.00 -0.92 -11.22
CA LEU A 51 -3.48 0.42 -10.97
C LEU A 51 -1.95 0.47 -11.18
N ASP A 52 -1.21 -0.48 -10.61
CA ASP A 52 0.24 -0.58 -10.78
C ASP A 52 0.66 -0.61 -12.26
N LEU A 53 -0.10 -1.34 -13.10
CA LEU A 53 0.11 -1.35 -14.55
C LEU A 53 -0.04 0.05 -15.18
N ARG A 54 -1.01 0.82 -14.70
CA ARG A 54 -1.25 2.18 -15.20
C ARG A 54 -0.15 3.15 -14.78
N GLU A 55 0.32 3.03 -13.54
CA GLU A 55 1.39 3.87 -12.98
C GLU A 55 2.78 3.47 -13.47
N LYS A 56 2.90 2.36 -14.22
CA LYS A 56 4.16 1.76 -14.65
C LYS A 56 5.08 1.40 -13.48
N GLU A 57 4.49 1.14 -12.33
CA GLU A 57 5.20 0.65 -11.17
C GLU A 57 5.48 -0.86 -11.27
N THR A 58 6.38 -1.37 -10.44
CA THR A 58 6.84 -2.78 -10.51
C THR A 58 5.83 -3.79 -9.98
N GLY A 59 4.61 -3.37 -9.63
CA GLY A 59 3.50 -4.25 -9.21
C GLY A 59 3.66 -4.90 -7.83
N LEU A 60 4.72 -4.58 -7.09
CA LEU A 60 5.00 -5.20 -5.79
C LEU A 60 4.97 -4.21 -4.63
N HIS A 61 4.98 -2.89 -4.88
CA HIS A 61 4.93 -1.87 -3.84
C HIS A 61 3.69 -2.05 -2.95
N SER A 62 2.49 -2.01 -3.54
CA SER A 62 1.24 -2.13 -2.81
C SER A 62 1.17 -3.43 -1.99
N LYS A 63 1.64 -4.56 -2.55
CA LYS A 63 1.70 -5.85 -1.84
C LYS A 63 2.74 -5.84 -0.70
N ARG A 64 3.91 -5.23 -0.90
CA ARG A 64 4.93 -5.11 0.16
C ARG A 64 4.40 -4.30 1.33
N VAL A 65 3.89 -3.10 1.04
CA VAL A 65 3.35 -2.20 2.06
C VAL A 65 2.21 -2.88 2.81
N ALA A 66 1.26 -3.51 2.11
CA ALA A 66 0.15 -4.23 2.74
C ALA A 66 0.63 -5.37 3.66
N SER A 67 1.58 -6.18 3.19
CA SER A 67 2.11 -7.31 3.98
C SER A 67 2.86 -6.85 5.23
N HIS A 68 3.65 -5.78 5.13
CA HIS A 68 4.38 -5.24 6.27
C HIS A 68 3.44 -4.52 7.26
N THR A 69 2.46 -3.76 6.75
CA THR A 69 1.43 -3.13 7.59
C THR A 69 0.65 -4.18 8.36
N LEU A 70 0.28 -5.30 7.73
CA LEU A 70 -0.38 -6.42 8.40
C LEU A 70 0.46 -6.99 9.55
N ILE A 71 1.76 -7.21 9.33
CA ILE A 71 2.66 -7.71 10.38
C ILE A 71 2.71 -6.74 11.56
N LEU A 72 2.84 -5.44 11.29
CA LEU A 72 2.86 -4.42 12.34
C LEU A 72 1.52 -4.33 13.06
N ALA A 73 0.41 -4.38 12.32
CA ALA A 73 -0.95 -4.30 12.86
C ALA A 73 -1.29 -5.44 13.83
N ARG A 74 -0.73 -6.64 13.66
CA ARG A 74 -0.94 -7.79 14.58
C ARG A 74 -0.47 -7.53 16.01
N HIS A 75 0.40 -6.56 16.23
CA HIS A 75 0.79 -6.16 17.59
C HIS A 75 -0.29 -5.31 18.28
N HIS A 76 -1.27 -4.80 17.51
CA HIS A 76 -2.31 -3.89 17.98
C HIS A 76 -3.74 -4.46 17.84
N TYR A 77 -3.93 -5.40 16.91
CA TYR A 77 -5.23 -5.98 16.57
C TYR A 77 -5.15 -7.50 16.64
N ALA A 78 -6.09 -8.11 17.34
CA ALA A 78 -6.23 -9.57 17.43
C ALA A 78 -7.31 -10.12 16.49
N ASP A 79 -8.27 -9.28 16.07
CA ASP A 79 -9.38 -9.66 15.21
C ASP A 79 -8.90 -9.89 13.76
N THR A 80 -9.17 -11.09 13.24
CA THR A 80 -8.72 -11.49 11.91
C THR A 80 -9.41 -10.72 10.79
N GLU A 81 -10.68 -10.33 10.96
CA GLU A 81 -11.41 -9.55 9.97
C GLU A 81 -10.85 -8.11 9.90
N MET A 82 -10.58 -7.50 11.07
CA MET A 82 -9.90 -6.20 11.11
C MET A 82 -8.53 -6.24 10.46
N LEU A 83 -7.75 -7.29 10.73
CA LEU A 83 -6.42 -7.46 10.11
C LEU A 83 -6.53 -7.62 8.58
N ARG A 84 -7.56 -8.31 8.12
CA ARG A 84 -7.84 -8.47 6.68
C ARG A 84 -8.21 -7.14 6.03
N GLU A 85 -9.09 -6.36 6.66
CA GLU A 85 -9.44 -5.02 6.17
C GLU A 85 -8.24 -4.07 6.18
N ILE A 86 -7.35 -4.17 7.18
CA ILE A 86 -6.09 -3.40 7.20
C ILE A 86 -5.20 -3.81 6.03
N TYR A 87 -5.10 -5.09 5.73
CA TYR A 87 -4.37 -5.57 4.57
C TYR A 87 -4.95 -5.00 3.27
N TRP A 88 -6.27 -5.08 3.07
CA TRP A 88 -6.93 -4.55 1.87
C TRP A 88 -6.82 -3.03 1.75
N GLY A 89 -7.01 -2.30 2.84
CA GLY A 89 -6.86 -0.84 2.84
C GLY A 89 -5.44 -0.40 2.47
N SER A 90 -4.45 -1.13 2.99
CA SER A 90 -3.04 -0.88 2.65
C SER A 90 -2.73 -1.27 1.19
N LEU A 91 -3.32 -2.35 0.68
CA LEU A 91 -3.15 -2.81 -0.68
C LEU A 91 -3.77 -1.85 -1.70
N LEU A 92 -4.91 -1.28 -1.35
CA LEU A 92 -5.73 -0.42 -2.22
C LEU A 92 -5.58 1.08 -1.89
N HIS A 93 -4.56 1.46 -1.09
CA HIS A 93 -4.42 2.84 -0.61
C HIS A 93 -4.53 3.88 -1.72
N ASP A 94 -3.96 3.59 -2.85
CA ASP A 94 -3.88 4.45 -4.03
C ASP A 94 -5.00 4.24 -5.07
N ILE A 95 -6.00 3.38 -4.80
CA ILE A 95 -7.02 3.01 -5.80
C ILE A 95 -7.75 4.21 -6.41
N GLY A 96 -7.86 5.30 -5.67
CA GLY A 96 -8.47 6.52 -6.17
C GLY A 96 -7.70 7.23 -7.29
N LYS A 97 -6.43 6.93 -7.47
CA LYS A 97 -5.62 7.44 -8.59
C LYS A 97 -6.15 7.00 -9.96
N ILE A 98 -7.04 5.99 -9.99
CA ILE A 98 -7.74 5.61 -11.23
C ILE A 98 -8.56 6.77 -11.81
N GLY A 99 -8.99 7.73 -10.98
CA GLY A 99 -9.68 8.95 -11.38
C GLY A 99 -8.77 10.11 -11.80
N VAL A 100 -7.45 9.99 -11.60
CA VAL A 100 -6.52 11.06 -11.97
C VAL A 100 -6.18 10.97 -13.45
N PRO A 101 -6.23 12.07 -14.23
CA PRO A 101 -5.85 12.08 -15.63
C PRO A 101 -4.40 11.65 -15.86
N ASP A 102 -4.11 10.91 -16.94
CA ASP A 102 -2.75 10.45 -17.28
C ASP A 102 -1.76 11.60 -17.48
N SER A 103 -2.22 12.76 -17.95
CA SER A 103 -1.40 13.97 -18.08
C SER A 103 -0.84 14.47 -16.74
N ILE A 104 -1.51 14.14 -15.64
CA ILE A 104 -1.08 14.48 -14.27
C ILE A 104 -0.36 13.28 -13.67
N LEU A 105 -0.97 12.10 -13.67
CA LEU A 105 -0.45 10.89 -13.04
C LEU A 105 0.93 10.47 -13.60
N LEU A 106 1.09 10.54 -14.91
CA LEU A 106 2.31 10.09 -15.60
C LEU A 106 3.22 11.26 -16.00
N LYS A 107 3.00 12.45 -15.45
CA LYS A 107 3.79 13.65 -15.79
C LYS A 107 5.26 13.45 -15.39
N PRO A 108 6.21 13.59 -16.33
CA PRO A 108 7.64 13.43 -16.05
C PRO A 108 8.28 14.66 -15.38
N ALA A 109 7.49 15.57 -14.85
CA ALA A 109 7.91 16.82 -14.22
C ALA A 109 7.13 17.06 -12.92
N ARG A 110 7.53 18.07 -12.14
CA ARG A 110 6.78 18.47 -10.95
C ARG A 110 5.38 18.91 -11.33
N LEU A 111 4.41 18.53 -10.51
CA LEU A 111 3.03 18.98 -10.63
C LEU A 111 2.93 20.47 -10.27
N SER A 112 2.09 21.21 -11.01
CA SER A 112 1.66 22.56 -10.61
C SER A 112 0.71 22.49 -9.42
N ASP A 113 0.38 23.66 -8.83
CA ASP A 113 -0.55 23.71 -7.71
C ASP A 113 -1.95 23.22 -8.11
N ASP A 114 -2.42 23.54 -9.31
CA ASP A 114 -3.72 23.07 -9.83
C ASP A 114 -3.71 21.55 -10.06
N GLU A 115 -2.62 20.99 -10.59
CA GLU A 115 -2.46 19.56 -10.77
C GLU A 115 -2.37 18.83 -9.42
N TRP A 116 -1.72 19.45 -8.43
CA TRP A 116 -1.70 18.94 -7.07
C TRP A 116 -3.10 18.93 -6.44
N MET A 117 -3.94 19.93 -6.68
CA MET A 117 -5.33 19.91 -6.22
C MET A 117 -6.10 18.72 -6.77
N VAL A 118 -5.86 18.33 -8.03
CA VAL A 118 -6.46 17.13 -8.62
C VAL A 118 -5.88 15.86 -8.00
N MET A 119 -4.55 15.77 -7.88
CA MET A 119 -3.88 14.60 -7.30
C MET A 119 -4.37 14.32 -5.87
N ARG A 120 -4.49 15.35 -5.04
CA ARG A 120 -4.92 15.23 -3.64
C ARG A 120 -6.35 14.73 -3.43
N GLN A 121 -7.12 14.58 -4.50
CA GLN A 121 -8.48 14.03 -4.40
C GLN A 121 -8.50 12.51 -4.36
N HIS A 122 -7.39 11.81 -4.68
CA HIS A 122 -7.39 10.34 -4.78
C HIS A 122 -7.76 9.64 -3.46
N PRO A 123 -7.39 10.11 -2.23
CA PRO A 123 -7.83 9.43 -1.03
C PRO A 123 -9.35 9.42 -0.87
N GLU A 124 -10.00 10.56 -1.11
CA GLU A 124 -11.47 10.64 -1.07
C GLU A 124 -12.14 9.82 -2.17
N GLN A 125 -11.59 9.86 -3.39
CA GLN A 125 -12.13 9.09 -4.52
C GLN A 125 -12.01 7.58 -4.25
N GLY A 126 -10.88 7.14 -3.74
CA GLY A 126 -10.63 5.75 -3.37
C GLY A 126 -11.54 5.28 -2.22
N SER A 127 -11.67 6.08 -1.17
CA SER A 127 -12.58 5.78 -0.06
C SER A 127 -14.02 5.61 -0.53
N ARG A 128 -14.54 6.54 -1.36
CA ARG A 128 -15.90 6.47 -1.93
C ARG A 128 -16.14 5.23 -2.80
N LEU A 129 -15.11 4.70 -3.46
CA LEU A 129 -15.21 3.46 -4.21
C LEU A 129 -15.38 2.27 -3.28
N LEU A 130 -14.60 2.20 -2.19
CA LEU A 130 -14.58 1.08 -1.26
C LEU A 130 -15.78 1.09 -0.31
N GLU A 131 -16.29 2.26 0.09
CA GLU A 131 -17.45 2.41 0.98
C GLU A 131 -18.74 1.76 0.42
N LYS A 132 -18.82 1.56 -0.90
CA LYS A 132 -19.92 0.85 -1.52
C LYS A 132 -19.96 -0.65 -1.18
N ILE A 133 -18.89 -1.18 -0.63
CA ILE A 133 -18.73 -2.57 -0.26
C ILE A 133 -18.64 -2.63 1.26
N PRO A 134 -19.68 -3.11 1.98
CA PRO A 134 -19.71 -3.08 3.45
C PRO A 134 -18.50 -3.75 4.11
N LEU A 135 -17.93 -4.76 3.46
CA LEU A 135 -16.76 -5.51 3.92
C LEU A 135 -15.46 -4.67 3.89
N PHE A 136 -15.43 -3.52 3.22
CA PHE A 136 -14.27 -2.65 3.10
C PHE A 136 -14.40 -1.36 3.92
N SER A 137 -15.21 -1.36 4.97
CA SER A 137 -15.48 -0.14 5.75
C SER A 137 -14.25 0.42 6.46
N LEU A 138 -13.42 -0.45 7.06
CA LEU A 138 -12.15 -0.06 7.67
C LEU A 138 -11.08 0.21 6.59
N ALA A 139 -11.06 -0.61 5.54
CA ALA A 139 -10.18 -0.39 4.40
C ALA A 139 -10.39 1.00 3.77
N ALA A 140 -11.65 1.41 3.57
CA ALA A 140 -12.00 2.74 3.07
C ALA A 140 -11.47 3.87 3.97
N LYS A 141 -11.48 3.70 5.29
CA LYS A 141 -10.92 4.68 6.23
C LYS A 141 -9.39 4.77 6.12
N ILE A 142 -8.71 3.66 5.89
CA ILE A 142 -7.26 3.67 5.65
C ILE A 142 -6.96 4.42 4.36
N VAL A 143 -7.68 4.11 3.28
CA VAL A 143 -7.55 4.80 1.99
C VAL A 143 -7.84 6.29 2.11
N LEU A 144 -8.84 6.70 2.89
CA LEU A 144 -9.14 8.11 3.12
C LEU A 144 -8.00 8.85 3.84
N CYS A 145 -7.37 8.18 4.81
CA CYS A 145 -6.46 8.83 5.76
C CYS A 145 -4.98 8.51 5.51
N HIS A 146 -4.62 7.79 4.43
CA HIS A 146 -3.24 7.34 4.24
C HIS A 146 -2.25 8.48 3.97
N GLU A 147 -2.72 9.62 3.48
CA GLU A 147 -1.93 10.83 3.24
C GLU A 147 -2.02 11.85 4.39
N GLU A 148 -2.72 11.49 5.48
CA GLU A 148 -2.72 12.31 6.69
C GLU A 148 -1.38 12.23 7.40
N ARG A 149 -0.94 13.33 7.99
CA ARG A 149 0.34 13.43 8.70
C ARG A 149 0.11 13.71 10.17
N TYR A 150 0.90 13.08 11.02
CA TYR A 150 0.75 13.19 12.48
C TYR A 150 0.81 14.63 12.97
N ASP A 151 1.54 15.51 12.27
CA ASP A 151 1.64 16.95 12.56
C ASP A 151 0.43 17.77 12.10
N GLY A 152 -0.52 17.18 11.34
CA GLY A 152 -1.69 17.85 10.78
C GLY A 152 -1.44 18.57 9.46
N THR A 153 -0.30 18.34 8.81
CA THR A 153 0.03 18.93 7.49
C THR A 153 -0.38 18.04 6.32
N GLY A 154 -1.03 16.91 6.61
CA GLY A 154 -1.53 15.96 5.63
C GLY A 154 -2.85 16.40 4.98
N TYR A 155 -3.44 15.50 4.20
CA TYR A 155 -4.71 15.70 3.51
C TYR A 155 -5.50 14.36 3.47
N PRO A 156 -6.82 14.38 3.23
CA PRO A 156 -7.66 15.51 2.81
C PRO A 156 -8.21 16.36 3.95
N HIS A 157 -8.21 15.89 5.20
CA HIS A 157 -8.90 16.54 6.31
C HIS A 157 -7.97 17.26 7.29
N ALA A 158 -6.66 17.21 7.07
CA ALA A 158 -5.63 17.75 7.97
C ALA A 158 -5.78 17.23 9.41
N LEU A 159 -6.07 15.94 9.57
CA LEU A 159 -6.18 15.27 10.86
C LEU A 159 -4.83 15.32 11.58
N LYS A 160 -4.86 15.45 12.92
CA LYS A 160 -3.65 15.57 13.72
C LYS A 160 -3.60 14.54 14.84
N GLY A 161 -2.43 13.95 15.04
CA GLY A 161 -2.18 13.05 16.16
C GLY A 161 -3.12 11.85 16.14
N ASP A 162 -3.80 11.62 17.27
CA ASP A 162 -4.70 10.47 17.45
C ASP A 162 -6.05 10.61 16.77
N ALA A 163 -6.35 11.76 16.15
CA ALA A 163 -7.51 11.89 15.25
C ALA A 163 -7.33 11.05 13.96
N ILE A 164 -6.08 10.74 13.59
CA ILE A 164 -5.80 9.81 12.49
C ILE A 164 -6.02 8.38 13.00
N PRO A 165 -6.83 7.55 12.32
CA PRO A 165 -7.04 6.15 12.71
C PRO A 165 -5.71 5.41 12.88
N LEU A 166 -5.59 4.58 13.93
CA LEU A 166 -4.36 3.84 14.21
C LEU A 166 -3.90 3.01 13.01
N SER A 167 -4.83 2.35 12.31
CA SER A 167 -4.53 1.58 11.11
C SER A 167 -3.88 2.41 9.99
N ALA A 168 -4.34 3.64 9.78
CA ALA A 168 -3.74 4.55 8.81
C ALA A 168 -2.35 5.06 9.27
N ARG A 169 -2.16 5.28 10.58
CA ARG A 169 -0.84 5.62 11.13
C ARG A 169 0.18 4.49 10.97
N LEU A 170 -0.24 3.23 11.22
CA LEU A 170 0.60 2.06 11.00
C LEU A 170 0.98 1.91 9.53
N PHE A 171 0.01 2.11 8.63
CA PHE A 171 0.25 2.15 7.19
C PHE A 171 1.30 3.21 6.82
N ALA A 172 1.13 4.46 7.26
CA ALA A 172 2.01 5.57 6.92
C ALA A 172 3.48 5.34 7.31
N VAL A 173 3.72 4.66 8.45
CA VAL A 173 5.07 4.25 8.87
C VAL A 173 5.67 3.27 7.85
N ILE A 174 4.91 2.26 7.45
CA ILE A 174 5.38 1.23 6.53
C ILE A 174 5.57 1.78 5.12
N ASP A 175 4.64 2.59 4.64
CA ASP A 175 4.74 3.21 3.32
C ASP A 175 5.96 4.13 3.22
N THR A 176 6.18 4.95 4.23
CA THR A 176 7.39 5.80 4.32
C THR A 176 8.66 4.95 4.32
N LEU A 177 8.68 3.85 5.07
CA LEU A 177 9.82 2.93 5.14
C LEU A 177 10.07 2.27 3.78
N ASP A 178 9.03 1.78 3.10
CA ASP A 178 9.11 1.21 1.76
C ASP A 178 9.64 2.26 0.77
N ALA A 179 9.08 3.47 0.81
CA ALA A 179 9.54 4.57 -0.02
C ALA A 179 11.02 4.90 0.19
N MET A 180 11.56 4.79 1.42
CA MET A 180 12.97 5.06 1.69
C MET A 180 13.89 3.91 1.30
N THR A 181 13.47 2.65 1.46
CA THR A 181 14.37 1.47 1.39
C THR A 181 14.35 0.76 0.04
N PHE A 182 13.34 0.98 -0.81
CA PHE A 182 13.27 0.36 -2.12
C PHE A 182 13.72 1.29 -3.24
N ASP A 183 14.31 0.68 -4.27
CA ASP A 183 14.73 1.38 -5.48
C ASP A 183 13.50 1.94 -6.21
N ARG A 184 13.55 3.21 -6.58
CA ARG A 184 12.60 3.86 -7.47
C ARG A 184 13.31 4.26 -8.78
N PRO A 185 12.59 4.48 -9.89
CA PRO A 185 13.22 4.79 -11.18
C PRO A 185 14.26 5.91 -11.12
N TYR A 186 14.12 6.81 -10.15
CA TYR A 186 14.97 8.01 -10.02
C TYR A 186 15.85 8.02 -8.77
N ARG A 187 15.80 6.98 -7.92
CA ARG A 187 16.55 6.94 -6.66
C ARG A 187 16.76 5.51 -6.17
N LYS A 188 18.00 5.19 -5.77
CA LYS A 188 18.29 3.97 -5.03
C LYS A 188 17.76 4.03 -3.60
N GLY A 189 17.27 2.91 -3.11
CA GLY A 189 16.84 2.74 -1.73
C GLY A 189 17.99 2.92 -0.75
N LEU A 190 17.66 3.46 0.43
CA LEU A 190 18.60 3.57 1.54
C LEU A 190 18.75 2.21 2.24
N PRO A 191 19.91 1.91 2.82
CA PRO A 191 20.04 0.79 3.74
C PRO A 191 19.05 0.94 4.91
N PHE A 192 18.44 -0.16 5.35
CA PHE A 192 17.47 -0.16 6.45
C PHE A 192 18.01 0.50 7.73
N THR A 193 19.32 0.35 8.00
CA THR A 193 20.01 0.97 9.15
C THR A 193 20.03 2.50 9.09
N THR A 194 19.87 3.08 7.88
CA THR A 194 19.86 4.54 7.65
C THR A 194 18.43 5.09 7.60
N ALA A 195 17.45 4.25 7.30
CA ALA A 195 16.03 4.61 7.20
C ALA A 195 15.29 4.61 8.56
N LYS A 196 16.03 4.49 9.68
CA LYS A 196 15.49 4.51 11.04
C LYS A 196 15.10 5.91 11.47
#